data_71577ba8b95647d72123027b43469450
#
_entry.id   71577ba8b95647d72123027b43469450
#
_cell.length_a   1.000
_cell.length_b   1.000
_cell.length_c   1.000
_cell.angle_alpha   90.00
_cell.angle_beta   90.00
_cell.angle_gamma   90.00
#
_symmetry.space_group_name_H-M   'P 1'
#
loop_
_entity.id
_entity.type
_entity.pdbx_description
1 polymer ?
#
loop_
_entity_poly.entity_id
_entity_poly.type
_entity_poly.pdbx_seq_one_letter_code
_entity_poly.pdbx_strand_id
1 'polypeptide(L)'
;MPYRFLFVAAENDAIADCKAGGMGDVVRDVPREIAALGDQVSVVVPSYGRLHQKGQRIAEVAFPFAGTGYKAELFQVMPKKEFPGITHYVLHHPEITAGQIAHMYHHDPEGPFYNDALKFSIFCTAVAAAVQQGCFGSLEVIHLHDWHTSLLLFLREFSSDYPELGKIRIVYTIHNLAI
;
A
#
# COMPACT_ATOMS: atom_id res chain seq x y z
N MET A 1 16.17 5.70 -19.21
CA MET A 1 16.15 4.89 -17.98
C MET A 1 14.70 4.48 -17.73
N PRO A 2 14.42 3.28 -17.24
CA PRO A 2 13.06 2.88 -16.88
C PRO A 2 12.53 3.76 -15.75
N TYR A 3 11.23 4.08 -15.79
CA TYR A 3 10.54 4.70 -14.67
C TYR A 3 10.35 3.68 -13.54
N ARG A 4 10.27 4.19 -12.32
CA ARG A 4 9.99 3.38 -11.13
C ARG A 4 8.70 3.82 -10.51
N PHE A 5 7.77 2.89 -10.44
CA PHE A 5 6.43 3.09 -9.91
C PHE A 5 6.28 2.43 -8.55
N LEU A 6 5.54 3.08 -7.66
CA LEU A 6 4.99 2.45 -6.46
C LEU A 6 3.47 2.46 -6.54
N PHE A 7 2.87 1.29 -6.63
CA PHE A 7 1.42 1.11 -6.49
C PHE A 7 1.09 0.93 -5.02
N VAL A 8 0.14 1.71 -4.51
CA VAL A 8 -0.36 1.60 -3.14
C VAL A 8 -1.85 1.31 -3.19
N ALA A 9 -2.26 0.19 -2.62
CA ALA A 9 -3.63 -0.29 -2.69
C ALA A 9 -4.04 -1.10 -1.46
N ALA A 10 -5.34 -1.29 -1.26
CA ALA A 10 -5.85 -2.21 -0.26
C ALA A 10 -5.76 -3.68 -0.70
N GLU A 11 -5.83 -3.94 -2.00
CA GLU A 11 -5.92 -5.28 -2.59
C GLU A 11 -4.90 -5.48 -3.71
N ASN A 12 -4.48 -6.74 -3.90
CA ASN A 12 -3.67 -7.14 -5.04
C ASN A 12 -3.88 -8.64 -5.33
N ASP A 13 -4.60 -8.98 -6.40
CA ASP A 13 -4.83 -10.38 -6.76
C ASP A 13 -3.56 -11.13 -7.22
N ALA A 14 -2.45 -10.46 -7.41
CA ALA A 14 -1.17 -11.16 -7.61
C ALA A 14 -0.69 -11.90 -6.36
N ILE A 15 -1.11 -11.47 -5.16
CA ILE A 15 -0.78 -12.10 -3.89
C ILE A 15 -1.93 -13.02 -3.49
N ALA A 16 -1.61 -14.24 -3.02
CA ALA A 16 -2.60 -15.17 -2.53
C ALA A 16 -3.38 -14.55 -1.35
N ASP A 17 -4.70 -14.75 -1.33
CA ASP A 17 -5.61 -14.28 -0.28
C ASP A 17 -5.63 -12.73 -0.08
N CYS A 18 -5.22 -11.96 -1.10
CA CYS A 18 -5.18 -10.50 -1.08
C CYS A 18 -6.15 -9.88 -2.09
N LYS A 19 -7.37 -10.39 -2.16
CA LYS A 19 -8.45 -9.90 -3.04
C LYS A 19 -9.79 -9.94 -2.33
N ALA A 20 -10.52 -8.83 -2.42
CA ALA A 20 -11.91 -8.73 -2.00
C ALA A 20 -12.82 -8.32 -3.16
N GLY A 21 -12.35 -7.44 -4.05
CA GLY A 21 -13.12 -6.88 -5.15
C GLY A 21 -12.35 -6.77 -6.47
N GLY A 22 -12.90 -5.98 -7.41
CA GLY A 22 -12.32 -5.75 -8.74
C GLY A 22 -11.04 -4.92 -8.72
N MET A 23 -10.81 -4.13 -7.67
CA MET A 23 -9.56 -3.36 -7.53
C MET A 23 -8.34 -4.29 -7.51
N GLY A 24 -8.45 -5.46 -6.87
CA GLY A 24 -7.38 -6.44 -6.84
C GLY A 24 -6.94 -6.90 -8.23
N ASP A 25 -7.86 -7.03 -9.19
CA ASP A 25 -7.54 -7.38 -10.59
C ASP A 25 -6.76 -6.24 -11.26
N VAL A 26 -7.19 -5.00 -11.09
CA VAL A 26 -6.50 -3.82 -11.65
C VAL A 26 -5.07 -3.71 -11.09
N VAL A 27 -4.90 -3.89 -9.77
CA VAL A 27 -3.61 -3.82 -9.08
C VAL A 27 -2.69 -5.00 -9.44
N ARG A 28 -3.26 -6.11 -9.94
CA ARG A 28 -2.50 -7.21 -10.54
C ARG A 28 -2.08 -6.89 -11.98
N ASP A 29 -2.99 -6.41 -12.81
CA ASP A 29 -2.81 -6.39 -14.27
C ASP A 29 -2.11 -5.11 -14.76
N VAL A 30 -2.45 -3.92 -14.25
CA VAL A 30 -1.82 -2.66 -14.67
C VAL A 30 -0.30 -2.65 -14.40
N PRO A 31 0.20 -3.11 -13.23
CA PRO A 31 1.65 -3.28 -13.02
C PRO A 31 2.32 -4.17 -14.07
N ARG A 32 1.65 -5.23 -14.54
CA ARG A 32 2.20 -6.13 -15.56
C ARG A 32 2.37 -5.44 -16.90
N GLU A 33 1.38 -4.67 -17.31
CA GLU A 33 1.46 -3.90 -18.56
C GLU A 33 2.57 -2.84 -18.49
N ILE A 34 2.70 -2.12 -17.36
CA ILE A 34 3.78 -1.14 -17.17
C ILE A 34 5.15 -1.84 -17.20
N ALA A 35 5.30 -2.96 -16.51
CA ALA A 35 6.56 -3.71 -16.51
C ALA A 35 6.89 -4.29 -17.89
N ALA A 36 5.87 -4.71 -18.68
CA ALA A 36 6.06 -5.17 -20.05
C ALA A 36 6.58 -4.05 -20.99
N LEU A 37 6.38 -2.78 -20.65
CA LEU A 37 6.97 -1.62 -21.35
C LEU A 37 8.43 -1.36 -20.95
N GLY A 38 8.98 -2.13 -20.00
CA GLY A 38 10.37 -2.03 -19.54
C GLY A 38 10.56 -1.21 -18.26
N ASP A 39 9.50 -0.77 -17.62
CA ASP A 39 9.56 -0.03 -16.38
C ASP A 39 9.60 -0.97 -15.14
N GLN A 40 9.92 -0.41 -13.97
CA GLN A 40 10.00 -1.15 -12.71
C GLN A 40 8.81 -0.79 -11.82
N VAL A 41 8.12 -1.79 -11.29
CA VAL A 41 6.94 -1.57 -10.47
C VAL A 41 7.08 -2.25 -9.12
N SER A 42 6.92 -1.48 -8.06
CA SER A 42 6.71 -1.96 -6.70
C SER A 42 5.22 -1.86 -6.38
N VAL A 43 4.66 -2.88 -5.75
CA VAL A 43 3.27 -2.86 -5.28
C VAL A 43 3.28 -3.11 -3.77
N VAL A 44 2.66 -2.23 -2.99
CA VAL A 44 2.54 -2.39 -1.53
C VAL A 44 1.08 -2.41 -1.10
N VAL A 45 0.74 -3.39 -0.26
CA VAL A 45 -0.59 -3.56 0.34
C VAL A 45 -0.47 -3.81 1.84
N PRO A 46 -1.54 -3.62 2.62
CA PRO A 46 -1.55 -3.99 4.04
C PRO A 46 -1.37 -5.50 4.24
N SER A 47 -0.72 -5.90 5.33
CA SER A 47 -0.50 -7.34 5.62
C SER A 47 -1.74 -8.06 6.14
N TYR A 48 -2.72 -7.33 6.66
CA TYR A 48 -3.92 -7.88 7.30
C TYR A 48 -3.60 -8.94 8.37
N GLY A 49 -2.49 -8.77 9.09
CA GLY A 49 -2.04 -9.69 10.14
C GLY A 49 -1.58 -11.06 9.66
N ARG A 50 -1.56 -11.34 8.34
CA ARG A 50 -1.31 -12.69 7.79
C ARG A 50 -0.39 -12.73 6.57
N LEU A 51 -0.48 -11.77 5.66
CA LEU A 51 0.24 -11.85 4.38
C LEU A 51 1.77 -11.76 4.53
N HIS A 52 2.27 -11.16 5.61
CA HIS A 52 3.69 -11.06 5.93
C HIS A 52 4.32 -12.39 6.37
N GLN A 53 3.51 -13.37 6.85
CA GLN A 53 4.01 -14.60 7.49
C GLN A 53 4.89 -15.46 6.57
N LYS A 54 4.70 -15.37 5.26
CA LYS A 54 5.49 -16.07 4.24
C LYS A 54 6.47 -15.15 3.51
N GLY A 55 6.60 -13.90 3.97
CA GLY A 55 7.46 -12.89 3.36
C GLY A 55 8.85 -12.83 3.98
N GLN A 56 9.76 -12.21 3.26
CA GLN A 56 11.07 -11.82 3.77
C GLN A 56 10.99 -10.39 4.30
N ARG A 57 11.32 -10.18 5.58
CA ARG A 57 11.42 -8.84 6.15
C ARG A 57 12.55 -8.06 5.48
N ILE A 58 12.21 -6.87 4.96
CA ILE A 58 13.13 -5.99 4.26
C ILE A 58 13.57 -4.82 5.15
N ALA A 59 12.64 -4.23 5.89
CA ALA A 59 12.91 -3.06 6.72
C ALA A 59 11.96 -2.99 7.92
N GLU A 60 12.40 -2.25 8.94
CA GLU A 60 11.56 -1.67 9.99
C GLU A 60 11.37 -0.18 9.65
N VAL A 61 10.14 0.30 9.69
CA VAL A 61 9.76 1.67 9.35
C VAL A 61 9.21 2.33 10.60
N ALA A 62 9.93 3.31 11.14
CA ALA A 62 9.48 4.11 12.26
C ALA A 62 8.74 5.36 11.76
N PHE A 63 7.61 5.71 12.38
CA PHE A 63 6.81 6.88 12.02
C PHE A 63 6.01 7.43 13.21
N PRO A 64 5.72 8.74 13.24
CA PRO A 64 4.78 9.31 14.20
C PRO A 64 3.34 9.03 13.77
N PHE A 65 2.48 8.63 14.70
CA PHE A 65 1.05 8.48 14.48
C PHE A 65 0.28 8.86 15.74
N ALA A 66 -0.68 9.80 15.61
CA ALA A 66 -1.50 10.30 16.72
C ALA A 66 -0.68 10.74 17.95
N GLY A 67 0.45 11.39 17.74
CA GLY A 67 1.34 11.88 18.81
C GLY A 67 2.22 10.80 19.48
N THR A 68 2.19 9.56 18.97
CA THR A 68 2.97 8.43 19.48
C THR A 68 3.91 7.89 18.41
N GLY A 69 5.05 7.34 18.81
CA GLY A 69 5.98 6.66 17.90
C GLY A 69 5.47 5.24 17.57
N TYR A 70 5.27 4.97 16.29
CA TYR A 70 4.88 3.66 15.75
C TYR A 70 6.02 3.03 14.98
N LYS A 71 5.95 1.70 14.82
CA LYS A 71 6.88 0.94 13.99
C LYS A 71 6.09 -0.08 13.18
N ALA A 72 6.30 -0.06 11.88
CA ALA A 72 5.79 -1.08 10.97
C ALA A 72 6.95 -1.89 10.38
N GLU A 73 6.64 -3.04 9.84
CA GLU A 73 7.61 -3.90 9.17
C GLU A 73 7.23 -4.05 7.70
N LEU A 74 8.20 -3.85 6.82
CA LEU A 74 8.04 -4.06 5.39
C LEU A 74 8.57 -5.44 5.01
N PHE A 75 7.73 -6.23 4.36
CA PHE A 75 8.07 -7.56 3.87
C PHE A 75 7.95 -7.62 2.35
N GLN A 76 8.92 -8.23 1.70
CA GLN A 76 8.76 -8.69 0.32
C GLN A 76 8.05 -10.04 0.34
N VAL A 77 7.04 -10.20 -0.52
CA VAL A 77 6.24 -11.44 -0.62
C VAL A 77 6.25 -11.98 -2.04
N MET A 78 6.11 -13.28 -2.15
CA MET A 78 6.03 -13.95 -3.45
C MET A 78 4.62 -13.86 -4.02
N PRO A 79 4.46 -13.48 -5.30
CA PRO A 79 3.18 -13.51 -5.97
C PRO A 79 2.78 -14.95 -6.35
N LYS A 80 1.50 -15.16 -6.67
CA LYS A 80 0.99 -16.43 -7.25
C LYS A 80 1.74 -16.81 -8.54
N LYS A 81 2.14 -15.82 -9.31
CA LYS A 81 2.94 -15.96 -10.53
C LYS A 81 3.90 -14.79 -10.63
N GLU A 82 5.17 -15.08 -10.76
CA GLU A 82 6.20 -14.06 -10.97
C GLU A 82 6.05 -13.38 -12.32
N PHE A 83 6.36 -12.08 -12.33
CA PHE A 83 6.44 -11.28 -13.55
C PHE A 83 7.69 -10.39 -13.46
N PRO A 84 8.61 -10.43 -14.46
CA PRO A 84 9.81 -9.61 -14.44
C PRO A 84 9.49 -8.11 -14.30
N GLY A 85 10.27 -7.40 -13.50
CA GLY A 85 10.10 -5.97 -13.29
C GLY A 85 9.07 -5.60 -12.22
N ILE A 86 8.41 -6.58 -11.56
CA ILE A 86 7.47 -6.31 -10.48
C ILE A 86 7.96 -6.91 -9.16
N THR A 87 7.91 -6.11 -8.11
CA THR A 87 8.16 -6.56 -6.73
C THR A 87 6.93 -6.31 -5.86
N HIS A 88 6.53 -7.30 -5.08
CA HIS A 88 5.37 -7.22 -4.20
C HIS A 88 5.80 -7.08 -2.75
N TYR A 89 5.20 -6.11 -2.07
CA TYR A 89 5.43 -5.83 -0.66
C TYR A 89 4.13 -5.88 0.13
N VAL A 90 4.24 -6.27 1.39
CA VAL A 90 3.21 -6.05 2.40
C VAL A 90 3.79 -5.28 3.57
N LEU A 91 2.99 -4.35 4.10
CA LEU A 91 3.35 -3.56 5.26
C LEU A 91 2.57 -4.08 6.46
N HIS A 92 3.28 -4.49 7.50
CA HIS A 92 2.71 -5.08 8.70
C HIS A 92 2.83 -4.13 9.90
N HIS A 93 1.70 -3.97 10.59
CA HIS A 93 1.60 -3.43 11.94
C HIS A 93 0.50 -4.19 12.67
N PRO A 94 0.58 -4.41 13.98
CA PRO A 94 -0.44 -5.16 14.74
C PRO A 94 -1.87 -4.64 14.59
N GLU A 95 -2.03 -3.33 14.40
CA GLU A 95 -3.34 -2.69 14.18
C GLU A 95 -3.83 -2.77 12.73
N ILE A 96 -3.01 -3.26 11.79
CA ILE A 96 -3.43 -3.56 10.41
C ILE A 96 -4.04 -4.96 10.39
N THR A 97 -5.22 -5.10 10.96
CA THR A 97 -5.88 -6.38 11.19
C THR A 97 -6.72 -6.84 10.00
N ALA A 98 -7.02 -8.13 9.96
CA ALA A 98 -7.96 -8.70 9.02
C ALA A 98 -9.40 -8.37 9.43
N GLY A 99 -10.21 -7.95 8.46
CA GLY A 99 -11.65 -7.81 8.62
C GLY A 99 -12.41 -9.10 8.35
N GLN A 100 -13.74 -9.03 8.31
CA GLN A 100 -14.63 -10.15 8.03
C GLN A 100 -14.92 -10.30 6.53
N ILE A 101 -15.08 -9.20 5.78
CA ILE A 101 -15.39 -9.21 4.35
C ILE A 101 -14.12 -9.54 3.57
N ALA A 102 -14.10 -10.73 2.95
CA ALA A 102 -12.94 -11.28 2.24
C ALA A 102 -11.63 -11.15 3.07
N HIS A 103 -11.76 -11.14 4.40
CA HIS A 103 -10.66 -11.01 5.37
C HIS A 103 -9.84 -9.71 5.25
N MET A 104 -10.43 -8.64 4.75
CA MET A 104 -9.77 -7.34 4.59
C MET A 104 -10.53 -6.21 5.25
N TYR A 105 -11.84 -6.13 5.05
CA TYR A 105 -12.69 -5.03 5.51
C TYR A 105 -13.49 -5.43 6.74
N HIS A 106 -13.67 -4.48 7.66
CA HIS A 106 -14.50 -4.69 8.85
C HIS A 106 -15.96 -4.34 8.56
N HIS A 107 -16.85 -5.09 9.17
CA HIS A 107 -18.25 -4.72 9.28
C HIS A 107 -18.47 -4.10 10.65
N ASP A 108 -18.38 -2.77 10.69
CA ASP A 108 -18.42 -2.03 11.96
C ASP A 108 -19.84 -1.73 12.39
N PRO A 109 -20.30 -2.22 13.56
CA PRO A 109 -21.62 -1.90 14.09
C PRO A 109 -21.74 -0.44 14.56
N GLU A 110 -20.60 0.22 14.85
CA GLU A 110 -20.54 1.59 15.36
C GLU A 110 -20.55 2.66 14.26
N GLY A 111 -20.51 2.24 13.00
CA GLY A 111 -20.54 3.11 11.84
C GLY A 111 -19.63 2.61 10.70
N PRO A 112 -19.96 2.93 9.46
CA PRO A 112 -19.18 2.46 8.31
C PRO A 112 -17.74 2.97 8.43
N PHE A 113 -16.80 2.05 8.19
CA PHE A 113 -15.36 2.33 8.06
C PHE A 113 -14.62 2.73 9.36
N TYR A 114 -15.18 2.60 10.56
CA TYR A 114 -14.50 3.03 11.79
C TYR A 114 -13.12 2.36 11.96
N ASN A 115 -13.10 1.02 12.01
CA ASN A 115 -11.85 0.26 12.12
C ASN A 115 -11.00 0.36 10.84
N ASP A 116 -11.64 0.38 9.67
CA ASP A 116 -10.93 0.49 8.40
C ASP A 116 -10.27 1.85 8.22
N ALA A 117 -10.90 2.95 8.68
CA ALA A 117 -10.29 4.27 8.65
C ALA A 117 -8.99 4.32 9.46
N LEU A 118 -8.97 3.77 10.67
CA LEU A 118 -7.76 3.69 11.50
C LEU A 118 -6.68 2.83 10.82
N LYS A 119 -7.05 1.62 10.39
CA LYS A 119 -6.16 0.69 9.69
C LYS A 119 -5.48 1.31 8.48
N PHE A 120 -6.26 1.91 7.59
CA PHE A 120 -5.70 2.52 6.38
C PHE A 120 -4.97 3.83 6.66
N SER A 121 -5.29 4.54 7.74
CA SER A 121 -4.51 5.71 8.19
C SER A 121 -3.12 5.29 8.66
N ILE A 122 -3.01 4.24 9.46
CA ILE A 122 -1.73 3.66 9.88
C ILE A 122 -0.95 3.18 8.66
N PHE A 123 -1.60 2.47 7.75
CA PHE A 123 -0.98 1.98 6.52
C PHE A 123 -0.41 3.12 5.67
N CYS A 124 -1.20 4.16 5.38
CA CYS A 124 -0.76 5.30 4.59
C CYS A 124 0.43 6.03 5.25
N THR A 125 0.35 6.27 6.56
CA THR A 125 1.42 6.96 7.28
C THR A 125 2.72 6.14 7.25
N ALA A 126 2.61 4.83 7.42
CA ALA A 126 3.77 3.94 7.33
C ALA A 126 4.34 3.85 5.90
N VAL A 127 3.49 3.87 4.85
CA VAL A 127 3.96 3.95 3.45
C VAL A 127 4.68 5.27 3.19
N ALA A 128 4.15 6.41 3.68
CA ALA A 128 4.81 7.71 3.58
C ALA A 128 6.19 7.69 4.21
N ALA A 129 6.30 7.13 5.42
CA ALA A 129 7.57 6.96 6.12
C ALA A 129 8.53 6.02 5.40
N ALA A 130 8.02 4.92 4.82
CA ALA A 130 8.84 3.98 4.03
C ALA A 130 9.41 4.65 2.77
N VAL A 131 8.63 5.50 2.11
CA VAL A 131 9.11 6.33 0.98
C VAL A 131 10.17 7.32 1.47
N GLN A 132 9.92 8.04 2.56
CA GLN A 132 10.85 8.98 3.17
C GLN A 132 12.18 8.32 3.56
N GLN A 133 12.14 7.08 4.03
CA GLN A 133 13.32 6.30 4.43
C GLN A 133 13.98 5.56 3.26
N GLY A 134 13.48 5.71 2.03
CA GLY A 134 14.06 5.12 0.83
C GLY A 134 13.87 3.61 0.67
N CYS A 135 12.91 3.01 1.39
CA CYS A 135 12.67 1.56 1.38
C CYS A 135 12.31 1.00 -0.01
N PHE A 136 11.78 1.83 -0.90
CA PHE A 136 11.42 1.46 -2.28
C PHE A 136 12.43 1.96 -3.33
N GLY A 137 13.58 2.52 -2.89
CA GLY A 137 14.53 3.20 -3.77
C GLY A 137 14.00 4.54 -4.30
N SER A 138 14.60 5.03 -5.40
CA SER A 138 14.11 6.24 -6.07
C SER A 138 12.81 5.93 -6.81
N LEU A 139 11.81 6.80 -6.66
CA LEU A 139 10.51 6.68 -7.30
C LEU A 139 10.22 7.90 -8.17
N GLU A 140 9.67 7.70 -9.36
CA GLU A 140 9.18 8.76 -10.24
C GLU A 140 7.67 8.96 -10.12
N VAL A 141 6.93 7.87 -9.82
CA VAL A 141 5.47 7.89 -9.74
C VAL A 141 4.98 7.04 -8.57
N ILE A 142 4.05 7.55 -7.80
CA ILE A 142 3.22 6.78 -6.87
C ILE A 142 1.80 6.72 -7.42
N HIS A 143 1.28 5.52 -7.62
CA HIS A 143 -0.09 5.28 -8.07
C HIS A 143 -0.95 4.80 -6.89
N LEU A 144 -1.87 5.65 -6.48
CA LEU A 144 -2.78 5.43 -5.36
C LEU A 144 -4.11 4.88 -5.84
N HIS A 145 -4.69 3.96 -5.11
CA HIS A 145 -5.94 3.31 -5.47
C HIS A 145 -6.99 3.48 -4.38
N ASP A 146 -8.03 4.23 -4.73
CA ASP A 146 -9.26 4.43 -3.98
C ASP A 146 -9.07 5.11 -2.59
N TRP A 147 -10.14 5.30 -1.84
CA TRP A 147 -10.18 6.01 -0.55
C TRP A 147 -9.18 5.47 0.48
N HIS A 148 -8.88 4.16 0.44
CA HIS A 148 -7.90 3.48 1.30
C HIS A 148 -6.52 4.12 1.30
N THR A 149 -6.17 4.83 0.24
CA THR A 149 -4.84 5.42 0.05
C THR A 149 -4.87 6.94 -0.02
N SER A 150 -6.06 7.55 0.08
CA SER A 150 -6.26 9.00 -0.08
C SER A 150 -5.51 9.84 0.95
N LEU A 151 -5.26 9.32 2.16
CA LEU A 151 -4.48 10.02 3.17
C LEU A 151 -3.06 10.35 2.70
N LEU A 152 -2.48 9.56 1.78
CA LEU A 152 -1.16 9.87 1.21
C LEU A 152 -1.15 11.18 0.43
N LEU A 153 -2.27 11.56 -0.22
CA LEU A 153 -2.40 12.88 -0.86
C LEU A 153 -2.36 14.00 0.17
N PHE A 154 -3.06 13.82 1.29
CA PHE A 154 -3.06 14.78 2.38
C PHE A 154 -1.68 14.91 3.03
N LEU A 155 -1.02 13.79 3.32
CA LEU A 155 0.34 13.78 3.89
C LEU A 155 1.35 14.44 2.95
N ARG A 156 1.24 14.21 1.65
CA ARG A 156 2.09 14.85 0.64
C ARG A 156 1.97 16.37 0.65
N GLU A 157 0.76 16.88 0.78
CA GLU A 157 0.49 18.33 0.67
C GLU A 157 0.73 19.08 1.98
N PHE A 158 0.39 18.47 3.11
CA PHE A 158 0.31 19.19 4.37
C PHE A 158 1.29 18.72 5.45
N SER A 159 1.96 17.56 5.28
CA SER A 159 2.91 17.07 6.28
C SER A 159 4.34 17.51 5.97
N SER A 160 4.98 18.13 6.95
CA SER A 160 6.42 18.44 6.88
C SER A 160 7.31 17.21 7.14
N ASP A 161 6.74 16.09 7.63
CA ASP A 161 7.51 14.91 8.00
C ASP A 161 7.93 14.07 6.78
N TYR A 162 7.27 14.28 5.62
CA TYR A 162 7.46 13.45 4.43
C TYR A 162 7.81 14.27 3.17
N PRO A 163 8.87 15.10 3.19
CA PRO A 163 9.24 15.97 2.05
C PRO A 163 9.56 15.19 0.76
N GLU A 164 9.97 13.91 0.86
CA GLU A 164 10.25 13.10 -0.33
C GLU A 164 8.97 12.82 -1.15
N LEU A 165 7.79 12.70 -0.50
CA LEU A 165 6.52 12.56 -1.21
C LEU A 165 6.23 13.76 -2.13
N GLY A 166 6.60 14.97 -1.72
CA GLY A 166 6.42 16.20 -2.51
C GLY A 166 7.18 16.20 -3.83
N LYS A 167 8.25 15.42 -3.94
CA LYS A 167 9.10 15.33 -5.13
C LYS A 167 8.59 14.33 -6.18
N ILE A 168 7.65 13.45 -5.78
CA ILE A 168 7.18 12.33 -6.58
C ILE A 168 5.83 12.69 -7.22
N ARG A 169 5.62 12.32 -8.49
CA ARG A 169 4.33 12.47 -9.16
C ARG A 169 3.34 11.48 -8.59
N ILE A 170 2.10 11.93 -8.38
CA ILE A 170 1.03 11.04 -7.91
C ILE A 170 -0.03 10.88 -9.00
N VAL A 171 -0.44 9.65 -9.22
CA VAL A 171 -1.64 9.25 -9.95
C VAL A 171 -2.63 8.70 -8.92
N TYR A 172 -3.88 9.11 -8.99
CA TYR A 172 -4.92 8.62 -8.11
C TYR A 172 -6.09 8.05 -8.90
N THR A 173 -6.37 6.77 -8.72
CA THR A 173 -7.50 6.08 -9.37
C THR A 173 -8.62 5.85 -8.37
N ILE A 174 -9.81 6.33 -8.71
CA ILE A 174 -11.04 6.10 -7.96
C ILE A 174 -11.75 4.92 -8.61
N HIS A 175 -11.93 3.84 -7.86
CA HIS A 175 -12.59 2.62 -8.32
C HIS A 175 -14.07 2.61 -7.98
N ASN A 176 -14.44 3.27 -6.89
CA ASN A 176 -15.82 3.30 -6.41
C ASN A 176 -16.19 4.71 -5.94
N LEU A 177 -17.23 5.23 -6.54
CA LEU A 177 -17.90 6.47 -6.13
C LEU A 177 -19.19 6.13 -5.38
N ALA A 178 -19.15 5.13 -4.50
CA ALA A 178 -20.30 4.80 -3.68
C ALA A 178 -20.66 6.00 -2.79
N ILE A 179 -21.86 6.47 -2.99
CA ILE A 179 -22.50 7.52 -2.23
C ILE A 179 -23.44 6.87 -1.21
#